data_1e4e0f8282adf7208415501be92360d4
#
_entry.id   1e4e0f8282adf7208415501be92360d4
#
_cell.length_a   1.000
_cell.length_b   1.000
_cell.length_c   1.000
_cell.angle_alpha   90.00
_cell.angle_beta   90.00
_cell.angle_gamma   90.00
#
_symmetry.space_group_name_H-M   'P 1'
#
loop_
_entity.id
_entity.type
_entity.pdbx_description
1 polymer ?
#
loop_
_entity_poly.entity_id
_entity_poly.type
_entity_poly.pdbx_seq_one_letter_code
_entity_poly.pdbx_strand_id
1 'polypeptide(L)'
;ILSPLGSPYYFLAATPDNISIFDPSQSKYYEGRPTAENLSRFLPGAFRIEEVVMVLSGAFPMMVNGDVSFKGHEEFNHFFVEVESLIGGSQVVEFGENNRLLKFAQKNHNGQEVYNVQYGEYEKENVPGSIVVTLADGITSMRVKYYEFKIEENNDLSVFNLPVPEGVKTILLN
;
A
#
# COMPACT_ATOMS: atom_id res chain seq x y z
N ILE A 1 11.32 5.29 -1.98
CA ILE A 1 10.73 6.36 -1.14
C ILE A 1 11.63 7.57 -1.23
N LEU A 2 11.07 8.73 -1.55
CA LEU A 2 11.82 9.97 -1.73
C LEU A 2 11.47 10.98 -0.62
N SER A 3 12.45 11.83 -0.30
CA SER A 3 12.23 13.02 0.53
C SER A 3 11.43 14.09 -0.22
N PRO A 4 10.90 15.13 0.46
CA PRO A 4 10.27 16.26 -0.20
C PRO A 4 11.16 16.98 -1.23
N LEU A 5 12.49 16.83 -1.12
CA LEU A 5 13.47 17.38 -2.05
C LEU A 5 13.88 16.40 -3.18
N GLY A 6 13.20 15.24 -3.29
CA GLY A 6 13.45 14.23 -4.31
C GLY A 6 14.65 13.31 -4.04
N SER A 7 15.36 13.46 -2.94
CA SER A 7 16.45 12.54 -2.58
C SER A 7 15.87 11.22 -2.05
N PRO A 8 16.41 10.05 -2.43
CA PRO A 8 15.89 8.78 -1.94
C PRO A 8 16.16 8.60 -0.44
N TYR A 9 15.08 8.29 0.30
CA TYR A 9 15.20 7.82 1.69
C TYR A 9 15.53 6.34 1.74
N TYR A 10 14.79 5.55 0.95
CA TYR A 10 14.94 4.11 0.91
C TYR A 10 14.71 3.59 -0.50
N PHE A 11 15.47 2.55 -0.86
CA PHE A 11 15.12 1.63 -1.92
C PHE A 11 14.54 0.38 -1.27
N LEU A 12 13.40 -0.09 -1.74
CA LEU A 12 12.70 -1.23 -1.18
C LEU A 12 12.33 -2.19 -2.29
N ALA A 13 12.67 -3.45 -2.11
CA ALA A 13 12.21 -4.55 -2.94
C ALA A 13 11.62 -5.63 -2.03
N ALA A 14 10.54 -6.27 -2.48
CA ALA A 14 9.89 -7.32 -1.71
C ALA A 14 9.40 -8.43 -2.61
N THR A 15 9.52 -9.64 -2.11
CA THR A 15 8.86 -10.87 -2.58
C THR A 15 7.95 -11.38 -1.47
N PRO A 16 7.14 -12.43 -1.69
CA PRO A 16 6.34 -13.02 -0.61
C PRO A 16 7.16 -13.49 0.60
N ASP A 17 8.43 -13.87 0.38
CA ASP A 17 9.27 -14.50 1.39
C ASP A 17 10.36 -13.58 1.95
N ASN A 18 10.71 -12.52 1.24
CA ASN A 18 11.83 -11.66 1.60
C ASN A 18 11.55 -10.18 1.33
N ILE A 19 12.08 -9.33 2.18
CA ILE A 19 12.16 -7.89 1.98
C ILE A 19 13.60 -7.43 2.05
N SER A 20 13.98 -6.59 1.09
CA SER A 20 15.30 -5.97 1.01
C SER A 20 15.14 -4.45 0.98
N ILE A 21 15.84 -3.76 1.87
CA ILE A 21 15.76 -2.30 2.00
C ILE A 21 17.16 -1.72 2.07
N PHE A 22 17.47 -0.76 1.22
CA PHE A 22 18.70 0.01 1.27
C PHE A 22 18.42 1.45 1.73
N ASP A 23 19.08 1.85 2.81
CA ASP A 23 19.12 3.22 3.32
C ASP A 23 20.42 3.88 2.88
N PRO A 24 20.41 4.72 1.83
CA PRO A 24 21.63 5.38 1.37
C PRO A 24 22.16 6.42 2.36
N SER A 25 21.29 6.99 3.21
CA SER A 25 21.68 8.03 4.17
C SER A 25 22.54 7.48 5.31
N GLN A 26 22.28 6.22 5.70
CA GLN A 26 23.03 5.53 6.75
C GLN A 26 24.00 4.49 6.21
N SER A 27 24.05 4.25 4.89
CA SER A 27 24.79 3.17 4.24
C SER A 27 24.50 1.82 4.88
N LYS A 28 23.21 1.52 5.06
CA LYS A 28 22.74 0.27 5.67
C LYS A 28 21.82 -0.47 4.71
N TYR A 29 21.98 -1.78 4.69
CA TYR A 29 21.12 -2.69 3.97
C TYR A 29 20.40 -3.60 4.98
N TYR A 30 19.08 -3.71 4.85
CA TYR A 30 18.25 -4.53 5.71
C TYR A 30 17.64 -5.65 4.89
N GLU A 31 17.61 -6.85 5.46
CA GLU A 31 17.05 -8.03 4.83
C GLU A 31 16.30 -8.87 5.84
N GLY A 32 15.16 -9.45 5.45
CA GLY A 32 14.39 -10.31 6.32
C GLY A 32 13.00 -10.63 5.79
N ARG A 33 12.13 -11.15 6.64
CA ARG A 33 10.75 -11.46 6.27
C ARG A 33 9.91 -10.19 6.13
N PRO A 34 8.98 -10.12 5.15
CA PRO A 34 8.12 -8.97 4.92
C PRO A 34 6.95 -8.92 5.92
N THR A 35 7.25 -9.02 7.22
CA THR A 35 6.24 -8.91 8.28
C THR A 35 5.79 -7.47 8.46
N ALA A 36 4.56 -7.26 8.97
CA ALA A 36 4.06 -5.92 9.27
C ALA A 36 4.97 -5.17 10.26
N GLU A 37 5.59 -5.88 11.22
CA GLU A 37 6.55 -5.31 12.16
C GLU A 37 7.81 -4.81 11.44
N ASN A 38 8.38 -5.62 10.54
CA ASN A 38 9.57 -5.22 9.79
C ASN A 38 9.27 -4.05 8.83
N LEU A 39 8.12 -4.09 8.16
CA LEU A 39 7.68 -3.02 7.27
C LEU A 39 7.44 -1.69 8.01
N SER A 40 6.87 -1.73 9.22
CA SER A 40 6.56 -0.54 10.00
C SER A 40 7.77 0.29 10.43
N ARG A 41 8.99 -0.28 10.33
CA ARG A 41 10.25 0.44 10.57
C ARG A 41 10.61 1.42 9.43
N PHE A 42 10.01 1.24 8.24
CA PHE A 42 10.36 1.97 7.02
C PHE A 42 9.17 2.62 6.33
N LEU A 43 7.97 2.08 6.55
CA LEU A 43 6.71 2.62 6.04
C LEU A 43 5.87 3.16 7.19
N PRO A 44 5.16 4.26 6.99
CA PRO A 44 4.21 4.71 7.99
C PRO A 44 3.06 3.71 8.10
N GLY A 45 2.82 3.21 9.31
CA GLY A 45 1.76 2.25 9.60
C GLY A 45 2.21 0.78 9.58
N ALA A 46 1.36 -0.09 10.13
CA ALA A 46 1.60 -1.53 10.21
C ALA A 46 0.84 -2.25 9.09
N PHE A 47 1.36 -2.17 7.86
CA PHE A 47 0.80 -2.84 6.70
C PHE A 47 1.43 -4.21 6.49
N ARG A 48 0.66 -5.17 6.00
CA ARG A 48 1.19 -6.40 5.42
C ARG A 48 1.67 -6.13 4.00
N ILE A 49 2.64 -6.88 3.52
CA ILE A 49 3.19 -6.67 2.18
C ILE A 49 2.11 -6.82 1.09
N GLU A 50 1.19 -7.75 1.27
CA GLU A 50 0.09 -7.98 0.34
C GLU A 50 -0.83 -6.74 0.24
N GLU A 51 -1.08 -6.06 1.36
CA GLU A 51 -1.86 -4.83 1.39
C GLU A 51 -1.14 -3.70 0.65
N VAL A 52 0.16 -3.57 0.86
CA VAL A 52 0.99 -2.60 0.13
C VAL A 52 0.95 -2.86 -1.37
N VAL A 53 1.14 -4.11 -1.79
CA VAL A 53 1.10 -4.49 -3.21
C VAL A 53 -0.28 -4.21 -3.82
N MET A 54 -1.37 -4.58 -3.14
CA MET A 54 -2.73 -4.32 -3.62
C MET A 54 -2.97 -2.82 -3.79
N VAL A 55 -2.64 -2.02 -2.79
CA VAL A 55 -2.81 -0.56 -2.87
C VAL A 55 -1.97 0.02 -4.02
N LEU A 56 -0.71 -0.37 -4.14
CA LEU A 56 0.16 0.11 -5.22
C LEU A 56 -0.29 -0.37 -6.62
N SER A 57 -0.97 -1.48 -6.74
CA SER A 57 -1.56 -1.92 -8.02
C SER A 57 -2.90 -1.22 -8.36
N GLY A 58 -3.36 -0.27 -7.54
CA GLY A 58 -4.63 0.42 -7.75
C GLY A 58 -5.86 -0.37 -7.28
N ALA A 59 -5.63 -1.40 -6.47
CA ALA A 59 -6.67 -2.20 -5.83
C ALA A 59 -6.79 -1.85 -4.33
N PHE A 60 -7.69 -2.52 -3.63
CA PHE A 60 -7.82 -2.40 -2.18
C PHE A 60 -7.80 -3.78 -1.51
N PRO A 61 -7.20 -3.90 -0.32
CA PRO A 61 -7.14 -5.16 0.42
C PRO A 61 -8.50 -5.46 1.06
N MET A 62 -9.29 -6.31 0.43
CA MET A 62 -10.61 -6.70 0.93
C MET A 62 -10.48 -7.69 2.10
N MET A 63 -11.27 -7.46 3.15
CA MET A 63 -11.43 -8.43 4.23
C MET A 63 -12.16 -9.67 3.70
N VAL A 64 -11.50 -10.82 3.75
CA VAL A 64 -12.06 -12.11 3.28
C VAL A 64 -12.11 -13.17 4.39
N ASN A 65 -11.61 -12.82 5.58
CA ASN A 65 -11.51 -13.77 6.69
C ASN A 65 -12.73 -13.66 7.62
N GLY A 66 -13.42 -14.78 7.83
CA GLY A 66 -14.58 -14.88 8.71
C GLY A 66 -15.90 -14.49 8.04
N ASP A 67 -16.95 -14.37 8.87
CA ASP A 67 -18.25 -13.93 8.41
C ASP A 67 -18.20 -12.42 8.12
N VAL A 68 -18.35 -12.08 6.87
CA VAL A 68 -18.42 -10.69 6.40
C VAL A 68 -19.81 -10.40 5.83
N SER A 69 -20.31 -9.22 6.08
CA SER A 69 -21.54 -8.71 5.46
C SER A 69 -21.20 -7.56 4.52
N PHE A 70 -21.95 -7.44 3.45
CA PHE A 70 -21.79 -6.38 2.45
C PHE A 70 -23.04 -5.54 2.41
N LYS A 71 -22.87 -4.23 2.40
CA LYS A 71 -23.93 -3.26 2.15
C LYS A 71 -23.48 -2.34 1.04
N GLY A 72 -24.32 -2.11 0.04
CA GLY A 72 -24.06 -1.19 -1.04
C GLY A 72 -25.13 -0.09 -1.07
N HIS A 73 -24.72 1.14 -1.39
CA HIS A 73 -25.63 2.23 -1.70
C HIS A 73 -25.00 3.15 -2.75
N GLU A 74 -25.87 3.93 -3.39
CA GLU A 74 -25.48 4.96 -4.36
C GLU A 74 -25.80 6.33 -3.80
N GLU A 75 -24.85 7.26 -3.92
CA GLU A 75 -25.02 8.66 -3.53
C GLU A 75 -24.23 9.55 -4.48
N PHE A 76 -24.88 10.59 -5.08
CA PHE A 76 -24.25 11.56 -6.00
C PHE A 76 -23.45 10.92 -7.15
N ASN A 77 -23.98 9.87 -7.79
CA ASN A 77 -23.34 9.07 -8.84
C ASN A 77 -22.06 8.33 -8.38
N HIS A 78 -21.86 8.16 -7.09
CA HIS A 78 -20.82 7.32 -6.51
C HIS A 78 -21.45 6.07 -5.89
N PHE A 79 -20.76 4.95 -5.99
CA PHE A 79 -21.16 3.70 -5.40
C PHE A 79 -20.30 3.41 -4.17
N PHE A 80 -20.94 3.19 -3.06
CA PHE A 80 -20.28 2.84 -1.81
C PHE A 80 -20.52 1.37 -1.49
N VAL A 81 -19.48 0.66 -1.11
CA VAL A 81 -19.55 -0.70 -0.60
C VAL A 81 -18.96 -0.70 0.81
N GLU A 82 -19.79 -1.06 1.77
CA GLU A 82 -19.38 -1.27 3.15
C GLU A 82 -19.22 -2.77 3.39
N VAL A 83 -18.08 -3.16 3.94
CA VAL A 83 -17.76 -4.54 4.32
C VAL A 83 -17.60 -4.55 5.84
N GLU A 84 -18.44 -5.28 6.54
CA GLU A 84 -18.38 -5.44 8.00
C GLU A 84 -17.96 -6.85 8.35
N SER A 85 -16.98 -7.00 9.24
CA SER A 85 -16.58 -8.27 9.81
C SER A 85 -17.00 -8.34 11.27
N LEU A 86 -17.51 -9.49 11.68
CA LEU A 86 -17.90 -9.73 13.09
C LEU A 86 -16.71 -9.66 14.06
N ILE A 87 -15.49 -9.84 13.57
CA ILE A 87 -14.29 -9.96 14.40
C ILE A 87 -13.21 -8.90 14.09
N GLY A 88 -13.32 -8.12 13.02
CA GLY A 88 -12.19 -7.36 12.48
C GLY A 88 -12.42 -5.91 12.08
N GLY A 89 -13.55 -5.29 12.45
CA GLY A 89 -13.85 -3.91 12.04
C GLY A 89 -14.58 -3.84 10.70
N SER A 90 -14.45 -2.73 9.98
CA SER A 90 -15.14 -2.51 8.70
C SER A 90 -14.28 -1.84 7.66
N GLN A 91 -14.71 -1.95 6.42
CA GLN A 91 -14.11 -1.29 5.26
C GLN A 91 -15.18 -0.50 4.52
N VAL A 92 -14.80 0.65 3.98
CA VAL A 92 -15.65 1.44 3.09
C VAL A 92 -14.90 1.67 1.79
N VAL A 93 -15.52 1.31 0.69
CA VAL A 93 -14.97 1.46 -0.65
C VAL A 93 -15.88 2.38 -1.44
N GLU A 94 -15.31 3.37 -2.09
CA GLU A 94 -16.02 4.33 -2.93
C GLU A 94 -15.56 4.19 -4.37
N PHE A 95 -16.52 3.99 -5.25
CA PHE A 95 -16.32 3.95 -6.70
C PHE A 95 -17.04 5.14 -7.34
N GLY A 96 -16.38 5.78 -8.27
CA GLY A 96 -16.96 6.83 -9.09
C GLY A 96 -17.42 6.32 -10.46
N GLU A 97 -17.52 7.25 -11.41
CA GLU A 97 -17.87 6.94 -12.77
C GLU A 97 -16.96 5.87 -13.40
N ASN A 98 -17.55 5.02 -14.24
CA ASN A 98 -16.87 3.90 -14.88
C ASN A 98 -16.25 2.88 -13.92
N ASN A 99 -16.81 2.75 -12.72
CA ASN A 99 -16.33 1.87 -11.65
C ASN A 99 -14.87 2.15 -11.22
N ARG A 100 -14.41 3.38 -11.37
CA ARG A 100 -13.08 3.77 -10.88
C ARG A 100 -13.07 3.80 -9.37
N LEU A 101 -12.09 3.14 -8.78
CA LEU A 101 -11.87 3.17 -7.34
C LEU A 101 -11.39 4.56 -6.92
N LEU A 102 -12.15 5.26 -6.09
CA LEU A 102 -11.81 6.62 -5.64
C LEU A 102 -11.24 6.63 -4.24
N LYS A 103 -11.81 5.83 -3.35
CA LYS A 103 -11.40 5.80 -1.96
C LYS A 103 -11.59 4.42 -1.35
N PHE A 104 -10.70 4.08 -0.45
CA PHE A 104 -10.80 2.95 0.45
C PHE A 104 -10.50 3.42 1.87
N ALA A 105 -11.27 3.00 2.85
CA ALA A 105 -11.03 3.28 4.26
C ALA A 105 -11.13 2.00 5.08
N GLN A 106 -10.11 1.75 5.91
CA GLN A 106 -10.09 0.69 6.90
C GLN A 106 -10.46 1.25 8.26
N LYS A 107 -11.43 0.62 8.93
CA LYS A 107 -11.84 0.98 10.28
C LYS A 107 -11.62 -0.19 11.24
N ASN A 108 -11.29 0.11 12.49
CA ASN A 108 -11.19 -0.88 13.55
C ASN A 108 -12.60 -1.28 14.08
N HIS A 109 -12.64 -2.20 15.03
CA HIS A 109 -13.88 -2.69 15.64
C HIS A 109 -14.70 -1.59 16.40
N ASN A 110 -14.08 -0.46 16.73
CA ASN A 110 -14.75 0.70 17.32
C ASN A 110 -15.28 1.69 16.27
N GLY A 111 -15.17 1.37 14.97
CA GLY A 111 -15.56 2.25 13.88
C GLY A 111 -14.59 3.41 13.60
N GLN A 112 -13.44 3.45 14.29
CA GLN A 112 -12.43 4.49 14.08
C GLN A 112 -11.60 4.14 12.84
N GLU A 113 -11.37 5.11 11.97
CA GLU A 113 -10.52 4.95 10.80
C GLU A 113 -9.08 4.66 11.23
N VAL A 114 -8.50 3.60 10.68
CA VAL A 114 -7.09 3.20 10.89
C VAL A 114 -6.22 3.85 9.84
N TYR A 115 -6.66 3.79 8.59
CA TYR A 115 -6.08 4.49 7.46
C TYR A 115 -7.11 4.61 6.34
N ASN A 116 -6.87 5.55 5.44
CA ASN A 116 -7.59 5.63 4.17
C ASN A 116 -6.61 5.76 3.00
N VAL A 117 -7.09 5.37 1.84
CA VAL A 117 -6.38 5.47 0.57
C VAL A 117 -7.26 6.23 -0.41
N GLN A 118 -6.71 7.25 -1.04
CA GLN A 118 -7.34 7.99 -2.12
C GLN A 118 -6.62 7.67 -3.44
N TYR A 119 -7.39 7.40 -4.47
CA TYR A 119 -6.93 7.07 -5.81
C TYR A 119 -7.37 8.18 -6.77
N GLY A 120 -6.48 8.64 -7.60
CA GLY A 120 -6.78 9.77 -8.50
C GLY A 120 -5.90 9.80 -9.73
N GLU A 121 -6.04 10.89 -10.49
CA GLU A 121 -5.28 11.13 -11.71
C GLU A 121 -5.44 9.99 -12.75
N TYR A 122 -6.67 9.46 -12.89
CA TYR A 122 -6.98 8.43 -13.90
C TYR A 122 -6.91 9.03 -15.31
N GLU A 123 -5.98 8.55 -16.13
CA GLU A 123 -5.89 8.97 -17.53
C GLU A 123 -6.78 8.10 -18.42
N LYS A 124 -6.23 7.08 -19.08
CA LYS A 124 -6.95 6.26 -20.07
C LYS A 124 -7.36 4.89 -19.55
N GLU A 125 -6.60 4.33 -18.64
CA GLU A 125 -6.83 3.00 -18.06
C GLU A 125 -7.46 3.12 -16.68
N ASN A 126 -8.01 2.01 -16.15
CA ASN A 126 -8.53 1.97 -14.78
C ASN A 126 -7.42 1.87 -13.73
N VAL A 127 -6.25 2.40 -14.05
CA VAL A 127 -5.11 2.47 -13.13
C VAL A 127 -4.96 3.91 -12.66
N PRO A 128 -4.93 4.15 -11.34
CA PRO A 128 -4.74 5.48 -10.82
C PRO A 128 -3.31 5.98 -11.10
N GLY A 129 -3.17 7.22 -11.56
CA GLY A 129 -1.87 7.89 -11.71
C GLY A 129 -1.32 8.39 -10.36
N SER A 130 -2.17 8.50 -9.35
CA SER A 130 -1.81 8.98 -8.01
C SER A 130 -2.54 8.20 -6.93
N ILE A 131 -1.81 7.83 -5.87
CA ILE A 131 -2.35 7.15 -4.68
C ILE A 131 -1.87 7.91 -3.45
N VAL A 132 -2.78 8.23 -2.53
CA VAL A 132 -2.46 8.86 -1.25
C VAL A 132 -2.97 8.00 -0.13
N VAL A 133 -2.08 7.53 0.73
CA VAL A 133 -2.40 6.81 1.96
C VAL A 133 -2.30 7.78 3.12
N THR A 134 -3.34 7.90 3.94
CA THR A 134 -3.38 8.75 5.14
C THR A 134 -3.69 7.88 6.35
N LEU A 135 -2.92 8.01 7.42
CA LEU A 135 -3.13 7.27 8.66
C LEU A 135 -4.20 7.93 9.55
N ALA A 136 -4.58 7.22 10.61
CA ALA A 136 -5.59 7.63 11.59
C ALA A 136 -5.36 9.01 12.23
N ASP A 137 -4.11 9.47 12.32
CA ASP A 137 -3.77 10.80 12.84
C ASP A 137 -4.16 11.94 11.90
N GLY A 138 -4.53 11.64 10.64
CA GLY A 138 -4.88 12.60 9.62
C GLY A 138 -3.71 13.47 9.12
N ILE A 139 -2.51 13.26 9.65
CA ILE A 139 -1.30 14.06 9.38
C ILE A 139 -0.27 13.23 8.64
N THR A 140 -0.03 12.01 9.10
CA THR A 140 0.93 11.09 8.48
C THR A 140 0.35 10.57 7.17
N SER A 141 1.03 10.88 6.07
CA SER A 141 0.59 10.45 4.75
C SER A 141 1.76 10.05 3.85
N MET A 142 1.47 9.15 2.93
CA MET A 142 2.38 8.74 1.86
C MET A 142 1.68 8.98 0.52
N ARG A 143 2.38 9.61 -0.41
CA ARG A 143 1.89 9.81 -1.78
C ARG A 143 2.75 9.02 -2.76
N VAL A 144 2.10 8.29 -3.63
CA VAL A 144 2.71 7.62 -4.77
C VAL A 144 2.18 8.27 -6.04
N LYS A 145 3.07 8.54 -7.00
CA LYS A 145 2.72 9.06 -8.31
C LYS A 145 3.37 8.19 -9.38
N TYR A 146 2.57 7.72 -10.33
CA TYR A 146 3.04 6.94 -11.47
C TYR A 146 3.29 7.88 -12.65
N TYR A 147 4.48 7.80 -13.23
CA TYR A 147 4.85 8.51 -14.45
C TYR A 147 4.73 7.62 -15.67
N GLU A 148 4.85 6.32 -15.46
CA GLU A 148 4.67 5.29 -16.48
C GLU A 148 4.13 4.03 -15.82
N PHE A 149 3.19 3.40 -16.47
CA PHE A 149 2.60 2.12 -16.04
C PHE A 149 2.63 1.15 -17.21
N LYS A 150 3.19 -0.03 -17.01
CA LYS A 150 3.22 -1.12 -17.98
C LYS A 150 2.77 -2.41 -17.34
N ILE A 151 1.87 -3.10 -18.02
CA ILE A 151 1.51 -4.48 -17.67
C ILE A 151 2.36 -5.39 -18.56
N GLU A 152 3.27 -6.10 -17.95
CA GLU A 152 4.13 -7.08 -18.63
C GLU A 152 3.93 -8.45 -18.00
N GLU A 153 3.79 -9.47 -18.82
CA GLU A 153 3.83 -10.87 -18.39
C GLU A 153 5.29 -11.28 -18.13
N ASN A 154 5.87 -10.75 -17.06
CA ASN A 154 7.21 -11.11 -16.67
C ASN A 154 7.19 -11.91 -15.37
N ASN A 155 7.61 -13.17 -15.45
CA ASN A 155 7.74 -14.08 -14.31
C ASN A 155 9.16 -14.09 -13.70
N ASP A 156 10.04 -13.18 -14.16
CA ASP A 156 11.40 -13.10 -13.62
C ASP A 156 11.41 -12.33 -12.30
N LEU A 157 11.46 -13.06 -11.19
CA LEU A 157 11.53 -12.49 -9.85
C LEU A 157 12.86 -11.75 -9.57
N SER A 158 13.87 -11.87 -10.44
CA SER A 158 15.14 -11.18 -10.27
C SER A 158 15.01 -9.65 -10.31
N VAL A 159 13.96 -9.12 -10.93
CA VAL A 159 13.62 -7.69 -10.94
C VAL A 159 13.36 -7.13 -9.53
N PHE A 160 13.01 -8.00 -8.57
CA PHE A 160 12.81 -7.64 -7.17
C PHE A 160 14.06 -7.86 -6.30
N ASN A 161 15.19 -8.22 -6.90
CA ASN A 161 16.46 -8.30 -6.20
C ASN A 161 17.09 -6.92 -6.09
N LEU A 162 17.19 -6.42 -4.88
CA LEU A 162 17.93 -5.20 -4.59
C LEU A 162 19.39 -5.58 -4.31
N PRO A 163 20.35 -5.21 -5.18
CA PRO A 163 21.75 -5.57 -4.95
C PRO A 163 22.30 -4.86 -3.72
N VAL A 164 23.09 -5.59 -2.91
CA VAL A 164 23.81 -5.00 -1.77
C VAL A 164 24.97 -4.16 -2.31
N PRO A 165 25.00 -2.83 -2.05
CA PRO A 165 26.13 -2.01 -2.50
C PRO A 165 27.44 -2.41 -1.81
N GLU A 166 28.55 -2.25 -2.50
CA GLU A 166 29.88 -2.57 -1.96
C GLU A 166 30.17 -1.77 -0.69
N GLY A 167 30.71 -2.43 0.34
CA GLY A 167 31.06 -1.80 1.62
C GLY A 167 29.88 -1.48 2.54
N VAL A 168 28.64 -1.85 2.17
CA VAL A 168 27.45 -1.62 3.00
C VAL A 168 27.26 -2.76 4.00
N LYS A 169 26.91 -2.40 5.24
CA LYS A 169 26.60 -3.37 6.29
C LYS A 169 25.19 -3.91 6.13
N THR A 170 25.07 -5.22 6.01
CA THR A 170 23.76 -5.90 6.05
C THR A 170 23.30 -6.11 7.49
N ILE A 171 22.02 -5.81 7.74
CA ILE A 171 21.32 -5.98 9.02
C ILE A 171 20.14 -6.92 8.78
N LEU A 172 20.11 -8.03 9.50
CA LEU A 172 19.00 -8.97 9.43
C LEU A 172 17.81 -8.44 10.25
N LEU A 173 16.64 -8.45 9.65
CA LEU A 173 15.36 -8.18 10.29
C LEU A 173 14.80 -9.50 10.83
N ASN A 174 14.38 -9.50 12.06
CA ASN A 174 13.86 -10.70 12.75
C ASN A 174 12.36 -10.85 12.49
#